data_7b9d7768af251e9527257efb49f98fa8
#
_entry.id   7b9d7768af251e9527257efb49f98fa8
#
_cell.length_a   1.000
_cell.length_b   1.000
_cell.length_c   1.000
_cell.angle_alpha   90.00
_cell.angle_beta   90.00
_cell.angle_gamma   90.00
#
_symmetry.space_group_name_H-M   'P 1'
#
loop_
_entity.id
_entity.type
_entity.pdbx_description
1 polymer ?
#
loop_
_entity_poly.entity_id
_entity_poly.type
_entity_poly.pdbx_seq_one_letter_code
_entity_poly.pdbx_strand_id
1 'polypeptide(L)'
;MKNCISRRSFLKAAGMLGAAGALAACGGSSSSTTTASSTASSAASAAATGASIKLWTYPIGGWGNDDTVQNLISSFNAKYPDIKVTVEYLDYTNGDDQVNTAIEGGSAPDLVMEGPERLVANWGAKGVMAPLNDLWTDDAKKDIYESVESACRNDKGDYYEYPLCMTAHCMAVNMTKVKEVGADKYIDTDKHTWSTEGFLNTVDALYNAGYENVAAIYCSGQGGDQGTRAIINNMYGGTFTDAAHTKYTADSAENIKAIQTLHDTKGINFDASIAGGDEITLFRNGTLQMAFCWNIAQQKNEDNGPAGTTNSGDEILFMGFPSESGKPALQGGIWGFGIFNNGDDNKIAAAKTFINFMANSEETAKAVKTSSYFSVKNSLSDLYADDEIMNEYQKLMPYLGDYYQVTPGWAEARTAWWNMLQQVGADEDVTTAVTEFCTTANAAASAS
;
A
#
# COMPACT_ATOMS: atom_id res chain seq x y z
N MET A 1 -19.90 38.03 -28.57
CA MET A 1 -20.38 38.86 -27.45
C MET A 1 -20.38 37.98 -26.21
N LYS A 2 -19.46 38.25 -25.28
CA LYS A 2 -19.25 37.51 -24.04
C LYS A 2 -20.22 38.05 -22.99
N ASN A 3 -21.08 37.24 -22.40
CA ASN A 3 -21.84 37.58 -21.22
C ASN A 3 -21.21 36.89 -20.00
N CYS A 4 -20.48 37.69 -19.22
CA CYS A 4 -20.03 37.33 -17.89
C CYS A 4 -21.18 37.49 -16.89
N ILE A 5 -21.56 36.42 -16.19
CA ILE A 5 -22.50 36.47 -15.08
C ILE A 5 -21.69 36.70 -13.79
N SER A 6 -22.02 37.79 -13.09
CA SER A 6 -21.38 38.28 -11.88
C SER A 6 -21.78 37.49 -10.64
N ARG A 7 -20.81 37.22 -9.76
CA ARG A 7 -20.93 36.48 -8.49
C ARG A 7 -21.83 37.09 -7.40
N ARG A 8 -22.61 38.15 -7.70
CA ARG A 8 -23.40 38.87 -6.69
C ARG A 8 -24.91 38.57 -6.68
N SER A 9 -25.40 37.64 -7.50
CA SER A 9 -26.86 37.38 -7.65
C SER A 9 -27.35 36.10 -6.96
N PHE A 10 -26.54 35.38 -6.19
CA PHE A 10 -26.93 34.08 -5.60
C PHE A 10 -27.25 34.13 -4.08
N LEU A 11 -27.28 35.31 -3.50
CA LEU A 11 -27.50 35.47 -2.03
C LEU A 11 -28.81 36.24 -1.70
N LYS A 12 -29.93 35.84 -2.30
CA LYS A 12 -31.25 36.32 -1.85
C LYS A 12 -32.32 35.30 -2.24
N ALA A 13 -32.48 34.21 -1.52
CA ALA A 13 -33.72 33.44 -1.39
C ALA A 13 -33.55 32.27 -0.40
N ALA A 14 -33.57 32.53 0.87
CA ALA A 14 -33.98 31.57 1.89
C ALA A 14 -34.20 32.33 3.20
N GLY A 15 -35.39 32.78 3.39
CA GLY A 15 -35.88 33.31 4.64
C GLY A 15 -37.34 32.94 4.84
N MET A 16 -37.62 32.47 6.03
CA MET A 16 -38.91 32.37 6.72
C MET A 16 -39.80 31.17 6.50
N LEU A 17 -40.00 30.51 7.59
CA LEU A 17 -41.20 30.01 8.29
C LEU A 17 -40.83 28.81 9.12
N GLY A 18 -40.94 28.66 10.42
CA GLY A 18 -41.87 29.31 11.38
C GLY A 18 -42.18 28.25 12.45
N ALA A 19 -42.02 28.62 13.65
CA ALA A 19 -42.04 27.88 14.93
C ALA A 19 -43.44 27.30 15.33
N ALA A 20 -43.37 26.48 16.32
CA ALA A 20 -44.31 26.22 17.45
C ALA A 20 -44.66 24.73 17.55
N GLY A 21 -44.53 24.10 18.63
CA GLY A 21 -44.77 24.18 20.07
C GLY A 21 -45.00 22.75 20.55
N ALA A 22 -44.73 22.31 21.64
CA ALA A 22 -44.82 22.61 23.03
C ALA A 22 -44.99 21.30 23.81
N LEU A 23 -44.16 21.09 24.82
CA LEU A 23 -44.37 20.53 26.16
C LEU A 23 -45.52 19.57 26.46
N ALA A 24 -45.17 18.41 27.03
CA ALA A 24 -45.78 17.99 28.31
C ALA A 24 -44.89 16.99 29.08
N ALA A 25 -44.77 17.28 30.36
CA ALA A 25 -43.93 16.64 31.36
C ALA A 25 -44.73 15.62 32.20
N CYS A 26 -43.99 15.05 33.15
CA CYS A 26 -44.36 14.21 34.31
C CYS A 26 -44.13 12.72 34.11
N GLY A 27 -43.35 12.02 34.90
CA GLY A 27 -42.94 12.15 36.29
C GLY A 27 -43.12 10.77 36.95
N GLY A 28 -42.12 10.27 37.68
CA GLY A 28 -42.34 9.09 38.52
C GLY A 28 -41.08 8.26 38.78
N SER A 29 -40.48 8.52 39.94
CA SER A 29 -39.38 7.73 40.53
C SER A 29 -39.86 6.34 40.98
N SER A 30 -38.99 5.33 40.83
CA SER A 30 -38.76 4.37 41.93
C SER A 30 -37.52 3.50 41.63
N SER A 31 -36.64 3.50 42.60
CA SER A 31 -35.42 2.71 42.72
C SER A 31 -35.69 1.22 42.87
N SER A 32 -34.93 0.36 42.20
CA SER A 32 -34.57 -0.95 42.71
C SER A 32 -33.26 -1.41 42.12
N THR A 33 -32.28 -1.50 42.99
CA THR A 33 -30.99 -2.15 42.81
C THR A 33 -31.19 -3.63 42.52
N THR A 34 -30.70 -4.10 41.39
CA THR A 34 -30.43 -5.53 41.19
C THR A 34 -29.09 -5.68 40.45
N THR A 35 -28.20 -6.31 41.15
CA THR A 35 -26.90 -6.77 40.67
C THR A 35 -27.14 -7.78 39.54
N ALA A 36 -26.68 -7.46 38.32
CA ALA A 36 -26.68 -8.40 37.23
C ALA A 36 -25.25 -8.62 36.76
N SER A 37 -24.88 -9.87 36.83
CA SER A 37 -23.70 -10.53 36.33
C SER A 37 -23.47 -10.17 34.87
N SER A 38 -22.25 -9.70 34.54
CA SER A 38 -21.82 -9.41 33.17
C SER A 38 -21.55 -10.71 32.44
N THR A 39 -22.52 -11.23 31.71
CA THR A 39 -22.27 -12.11 30.57
C THR A 39 -21.99 -11.20 29.39
N ALA A 40 -20.75 -11.27 28.86
CA ALA A 40 -20.37 -10.68 27.61
C ALA A 40 -21.21 -11.31 26.49
N SER A 41 -22.25 -10.61 26.08
CA SER A 41 -23.00 -10.90 24.87
C SER A 41 -22.20 -10.36 23.71
N SER A 42 -21.68 -11.24 22.86
CA SER A 42 -21.23 -10.90 21.51
C SER A 42 -22.42 -10.23 20.80
N ALA A 43 -22.35 -8.93 20.62
CA ALA A 43 -23.31 -8.20 19.83
C ALA A 43 -23.14 -8.65 18.37
N ALA A 44 -23.95 -9.59 17.93
CA ALA A 44 -24.16 -9.82 16.51
C ALA A 44 -24.67 -8.50 15.92
N SER A 45 -23.88 -7.90 15.04
CA SER A 45 -24.29 -6.73 14.27
C SER A 45 -25.67 -7.03 13.65
N ALA A 46 -26.64 -6.17 13.89
CA ALA A 46 -27.98 -6.37 13.33
C ALA A 46 -27.83 -6.43 11.79
N ALA A 47 -28.36 -7.50 11.19
CA ALA A 47 -28.29 -7.65 9.76
C ALA A 47 -29.01 -6.46 9.09
N ALA A 48 -28.30 -5.76 8.20
CA ALA A 48 -28.85 -4.65 7.44
C ALA A 48 -30.06 -5.14 6.64
N THR A 49 -31.15 -4.40 6.68
CA THR A 49 -32.37 -4.71 5.91
C THR A 49 -32.59 -3.68 4.83
N GLY A 50 -32.64 -4.16 3.56
CA GLY A 50 -33.10 -3.35 2.43
C GLY A 50 -32.25 -2.12 2.11
N ALA A 51 -30.93 -2.20 2.17
CA ALA A 51 -30.04 -1.08 1.89
C ALA A 51 -29.58 -1.05 0.42
N SER A 52 -29.37 0.19 -0.08
CA SER A 52 -28.64 0.41 -1.33
C SER A 52 -27.35 1.15 -1.01
N ILE A 53 -26.21 0.54 -1.33
CA ILE A 53 -24.87 1.09 -1.08
C ILE A 53 -24.15 1.38 -2.39
N LYS A 54 -23.34 2.42 -2.39
CA LYS A 54 -22.55 2.86 -3.53
C LYS A 54 -21.08 2.60 -3.25
N LEU A 55 -20.44 1.80 -4.11
CA LEU A 55 -19.01 1.51 -4.10
C LEU A 55 -18.32 2.36 -5.16
N TRP A 56 -17.26 3.05 -4.77
CA TRP A 56 -16.28 3.60 -5.70
C TRP A 56 -14.98 2.80 -5.62
N THR A 57 -14.38 2.49 -6.76
CA THR A 57 -13.17 1.67 -6.80
C THR A 57 -12.12 2.22 -7.75
N TYR A 58 -10.88 2.29 -7.29
CA TYR A 58 -9.72 2.51 -8.14
C TYR A 58 -9.36 1.24 -8.92
N PRO A 59 -8.56 1.32 -10.00
CA PRO A 59 -8.17 0.16 -10.80
C PRO A 59 -7.12 -0.70 -10.12
N ILE A 60 -7.50 -1.33 -9.00
CA ILE A 60 -6.65 -2.16 -8.15
C ILE A 60 -6.92 -3.62 -8.47
N GLY A 61 -5.98 -4.27 -9.14
CA GLY A 61 -6.15 -5.66 -9.54
C GLY A 61 -7.46 -5.90 -10.25
N GLY A 62 -8.20 -6.92 -9.86
CA GLY A 62 -9.51 -7.25 -10.40
C GLY A 62 -10.61 -6.21 -10.15
N TRP A 63 -10.41 -5.28 -9.20
CA TRP A 63 -11.38 -4.25 -8.85
C TRP A 63 -11.46 -3.08 -9.86
N GLY A 64 -10.54 -3.01 -10.81
CA GLY A 64 -10.61 -2.12 -11.97
C GLY A 64 -11.31 -2.72 -13.18
N ASN A 65 -11.73 -3.98 -13.11
CA ASN A 65 -12.37 -4.69 -14.22
C ASN A 65 -13.86 -4.92 -13.94
N ASP A 66 -14.73 -4.35 -14.80
CA ASP A 66 -16.18 -4.39 -14.60
C ASP A 66 -16.72 -5.82 -14.50
N ASP A 67 -16.33 -6.71 -15.40
CA ASP A 67 -16.81 -8.09 -15.39
C ASP A 67 -16.47 -8.80 -14.06
N THR A 68 -15.26 -8.60 -13.56
CA THR A 68 -14.81 -9.15 -12.27
C THR A 68 -15.64 -8.59 -11.13
N VAL A 69 -15.81 -7.27 -11.07
CA VAL A 69 -16.55 -6.60 -9.99
C VAL A 69 -18.03 -6.99 -10.02
N GLN A 70 -18.68 -7.05 -11.20
CA GLN A 70 -20.07 -7.49 -11.33
C GLN A 70 -20.26 -8.96 -10.91
N ASN A 71 -19.30 -9.83 -11.20
CA ASN A 71 -19.34 -11.23 -10.74
C ASN A 71 -19.23 -11.31 -9.21
N LEU A 72 -18.35 -10.52 -8.58
CA LEU A 72 -18.22 -10.46 -7.12
C LEU A 72 -19.51 -9.91 -6.47
N ILE A 73 -20.08 -8.84 -7.02
CA ILE A 73 -21.35 -8.27 -6.56
C ILE A 73 -22.50 -9.28 -6.74
N SER A 74 -22.53 -10.02 -7.84
CA SER A 74 -23.55 -11.06 -8.08
C SER A 74 -23.47 -12.18 -7.06
N SER A 75 -22.26 -12.64 -6.72
CA SER A 75 -22.01 -13.63 -5.66
C SER A 75 -22.46 -13.11 -4.30
N PHE A 76 -22.19 -11.85 -3.99
CA PHE A 76 -22.69 -11.20 -2.79
C PHE A 76 -24.22 -11.14 -2.74
N ASN A 77 -24.86 -10.68 -3.81
CA ASN A 77 -26.31 -10.56 -3.90
C ASN A 77 -27.04 -11.89 -3.84
N ALA A 78 -26.41 -12.99 -4.28
CA ALA A 78 -26.96 -14.35 -4.10
C ALA A 78 -27.14 -14.71 -2.61
N LYS A 79 -26.26 -14.19 -1.74
CA LYS A 79 -26.31 -14.41 -0.28
C LYS A 79 -27.09 -13.34 0.46
N TYR A 80 -27.02 -12.09 -0.02
CA TYR A 80 -27.64 -10.90 0.60
C TYR A 80 -28.54 -10.17 -0.41
N PRO A 81 -29.68 -10.74 -0.84
CA PRO A 81 -30.51 -10.19 -1.92
C PRO A 81 -31.16 -8.85 -1.60
N ASP A 82 -31.26 -8.50 -0.32
CA ASP A 82 -31.85 -7.25 0.16
C ASP A 82 -30.86 -6.07 0.15
N ILE A 83 -29.56 -6.33 -0.04
CA ILE A 83 -28.54 -5.29 -0.15
C ILE A 83 -28.17 -5.11 -1.62
N LYS A 84 -28.43 -3.92 -2.16
CA LYS A 84 -28.06 -3.56 -3.54
C LYS A 84 -26.74 -2.83 -3.53
N VAL A 85 -25.83 -3.20 -4.42
CA VAL A 85 -24.53 -2.53 -4.60
C VAL A 85 -24.47 -1.95 -6.00
N THR A 86 -24.16 -0.65 -6.10
CA THR A 86 -23.81 0.01 -7.35
C THR A 86 -22.35 0.38 -7.33
N VAL A 87 -21.66 0.32 -8.48
CA VAL A 87 -20.24 0.61 -8.58
C VAL A 87 -19.98 1.78 -9.52
N GLU A 88 -18.98 2.58 -9.17
CA GLU A 88 -18.40 3.63 -10.01
C GLU A 88 -16.87 3.46 -10.02
N TYR A 89 -16.27 3.58 -11.20
CA TYR A 89 -14.84 3.37 -11.41
C TYR A 89 -14.11 4.70 -11.41
N LEU A 90 -13.08 4.79 -10.59
CA LEU A 90 -12.17 5.93 -10.49
C LEU A 90 -10.89 5.66 -11.30
N ASP A 91 -10.16 6.73 -11.60
CA ASP A 91 -8.80 6.67 -12.13
C ASP A 91 -7.83 7.42 -11.19
N TYR A 92 -6.53 7.15 -11.32
CA TYR A 92 -5.52 7.79 -10.47
C TYR A 92 -5.18 9.24 -10.89
N THR A 93 -5.73 9.74 -11.99
CA THR A 93 -5.50 11.12 -12.45
C THR A 93 -6.46 12.10 -11.77
N ASN A 94 -7.75 11.73 -11.69
CA ASN A 94 -8.81 12.62 -11.23
C ASN A 94 -9.59 12.06 -10.02
N GLY A 95 -9.38 10.79 -9.66
CA GLY A 95 -10.20 10.10 -8.66
C GLY A 95 -10.15 10.76 -7.29
N ASP A 96 -8.98 11.23 -6.85
CA ASP A 96 -8.85 11.90 -5.57
C ASP A 96 -9.63 13.21 -5.51
N ASP A 97 -9.59 14.02 -6.58
CA ASP A 97 -10.38 15.25 -6.68
C ASP A 97 -11.88 14.96 -6.72
N GLN A 98 -12.28 13.88 -7.40
CA GLN A 98 -13.67 13.43 -7.46
C GLN A 98 -14.18 13.02 -6.08
N VAL A 99 -13.41 12.22 -5.34
CA VAL A 99 -13.76 11.80 -3.97
C VAL A 99 -13.80 13.00 -3.03
N ASN A 100 -12.79 13.87 -3.04
CA ASN A 100 -12.75 15.04 -2.17
C ASN A 100 -13.92 15.99 -2.46
N THR A 101 -14.25 16.22 -3.73
CA THR A 101 -15.42 17.03 -4.14
C THR A 101 -16.74 16.42 -3.63
N ALA A 102 -16.86 15.08 -3.69
CA ALA A 102 -18.05 14.39 -3.19
C ALA A 102 -18.16 14.47 -1.66
N ILE A 103 -17.04 14.40 -0.94
CA ILE A 103 -16.98 14.59 0.53
C ILE A 103 -17.47 16.02 0.87
N GLU A 104 -16.88 17.04 0.23
CA GLU A 104 -17.26 18.45 0.47
C GLU A 104 -18.72 18.74 0.10
N GLY A 105 -19.21 18.07 -0.94
CA GLY A 105 -20.62 18.17 -1.40
C GLY A 105 -21.62 17.34 -0.60
N GLY A 106 -21.19 16.57 0.41
CA GLY A 106 -22.05 15.68 1.21
C GLY A 106 -22.65 14.52 0.39
N SER A 107 -21.96 14.10 -0.69
CA SER A 107 -22.40 13.04 -1.61
C SER A 107 -21.35 11.93 -1.79
N ALA A 108 -20.47 11.79 -0.81
CA ALA A 108 -19.48 10.72 -0.79
C ALA A 108 -20.11 9.33 -1.01
N PRO A 109 -19.41 8.38 -1.64
CA PRO A 109 -19.90 7.00 -1.74
C PRO A 109 -20.06 6.37 -0.35
N ASP A 110 -20.73 5.23 -0.26
CA ASP A 110 -20.83 4.51 1.00
C ASP A 110 -19.53 3.73 1.29
N LEU A 111 -18.91 3.16 0.22
CA LEU A 111 -17.63 2.45 0.29
C LEU A 111 -16.66 2.96 -0.77
N VAL A 112 -15.38 2.82 -0.46
CA VAL A 112 -14.30 2.99 -1.44
C VAL A 112 -13.27 1.88 -1.30
N MET A 113 -12.77 1.38 -2.43
CA MET A 113 -11.65 0.43 -2.51
C MET A 113 -10.36 1.21 -2.79
N GLU A 114 -9.46 1.26 -1.80
CA GLU A 114 -8.17 1.97 -1.87
C GLU A 114 -7.21 1.51 -0.76
N GLY A 115 -6.08 2.19 -0.60
CA GLY A 115 -5.05 1.86 0.37
C GLY A 115 -5.02 2.76 1.62
N PRO A 116 -4.19 2.40 2.61
CA PRO A 116 -4.13 3.07 3.92
C PRO A 116 -3.75 4.55 3.83
N GLU A 117 -2.95 4.95 2.85
CA GLU A 117 -2.53 6.34 2.66
C GLU A 117 -3.72 7.28 2.42
N ARG A 118 -4.81 6.77 1.81
CA ARG A 118 -6.06 7.51 1.63
C ARG A 118 -7.07 7.19 2.72
N LEU A 119 -7.30 5.92 3.01
CA LEU A 119 -8.35 5.48 3.93
C LEU A 119 -8.04 5.83 5.38
N VAL A 120 -6.80 5.70 5.80
CA VAL A 120 -6.37 5.94 7.19
C VAL A 120 -5.78 7.34 7.33
N ALA A 121 -4.72 7.63 6.56
CA ALA A 121 -3.90 8.83 6.75
C ALA A 121 -4.53 10.11 6.20
N ASN A 122 -5.41 10.02 5.21
CA ASN A 122 -6.09 11.18 4.64
C ASN A 122 -7.54 11.27 5.14
N TRP A 123 -8.44 10.44 4.62
CA TRP A 123 -9.88 10.55 4.92
C TRP A 123 -10.22 10.13 6.35
N GLY A 124 -9.54 9.12 6.89
CA GLY A 124 -9.65 8.73 8.30
C GLY A 124 -9.20 9.85 9.25
N ALA A 125 -8.05 10.45 8.99
CA ALA A 125 -7.52 11.57 9.78
C ALA A 125 -8.44 12.81 9.73
N LYS A 126 -9.11 13.05 8.60
CA LYS A 126 -10.13 14.10 8.45
C LYS A 126 -11.45 13.81 9.17
N GLY A 127 -11.61 12.60 9.72
CA GLY A 127 -12.82 12.21 10.48
C GLY A 127 -14.04 11.96 9.58
N VAL A 128 -13.86 11.75 8.26
CA VAL A 128 -14.97 11.50 7.33
C VAL A 128 -15.26 10.02 7.12
N MET A 129 -14.44 9.14 7.69
CA MET A 129 -14.61 7.68 7.61
C MET A 129 -15.31 7.12 8.86
N ALA A 130 -16.07 6.05 8.68
CA ALA A 130 -16.62 5.26 9.77
C ALA A 130 -15.59 4.23 10.27
N PRO A 131 -15.42 4.07 11.59
CA PRO A 131 -14.48 3.07 12.12
C PRO A 131 -14.98 1.64 11.86
N LEU A 132 -14.02 0.75 11.59
CA LEU A 132 -14.22 -0.66 11.26
C LEU A 132 -13.78 -1.59 12.39
N ASN A 133 -13.59 -1.08 13.62
CA ASN A 133 -13.04 -1.82 14.76
C ASN A 133 -13.78 -3.14 15.04
N ASP A 134 -15.07 -3.20 14.77
CA ASP A 134 -15.92 -4.37 14.97
C ASP A 134 -15.68 -5.48 13.92
N LEU A 135 -15.10 -5.18 12.76
CA LEU A 135 -14.66 -6.17 11.77
C LEU A 135 -13.30 -6.78 12.13
N TRP A 136 -12.47 -6.09 12.89
CA TRP A 136 -11.15 -6.51 13.31
C TRP A 136 -11.20 -7.37 14.57
N THR A 137 -11.79 -8.57 14.43
CA THR A 137 -11.82 -9.58 15.50
C THR A 137 -10.42 -10.10 15.81
N ASP A 138 -10.26 -10.76 16.98
CA ASP A 138 -9.00 -11.40 17.35
C ASP A 138 -8.55 -12.45 16.31
N ASP A 139 -9.49 -13.13 15.66
CA ASP A 139 -9.19 -14.12 14.63
C ASP A 139 -8.73 -13.44 13.33
N ALA A 140 -9.37 -12.32 12.94
CA ALA A 140 -8.94 -11.52 11.80
C ALA A 140 -7.51 -10.97 12.01
N LYS A 141 -7.20 -10.45 13.19
CA LYS A 141 -5.87 -9.93 13.54
C LYS A 141 -4.79 -11.00 13.55
N LYS A 142 -5.12 -12.25 13.90
CA LYS A 142 -4.17 -13.38 13.83
C LYS A 142 -3.92 -13.87 12.41
N ASP A 143 -4.92 -13.75 11.55
CA ASP A 143 -4.84 -14.27 10.18
C ASP A 143 -4.22 -13.25 9.22
N ILE A 144 -4.39 -11.95 9.44
CA ILE A 144 -3.79 -10.88 8.62
C ILE A 144 -2.34 -10.64 9.06
N TYR A 145 -1.42 -10.38 8.11
CA TYR A 145 -0.02 -10.05 8.42
C TYR A 145 0.05 -8.80 9.32
N GLU A 146 0.93 -8.84 10.33
CA GLU A 146 1.05 -7.78 11.36
C GLU A 146 1.34 -6.39 10.76
N SER A 147 2.20 -6.32 9.74
CA SER A 147 2.51 -5.06 9.05
C SER A 147 1.30 -4.49 8.29
N VAL A 148 0.45 -5.37 7.75
CA VAL A 148 -0.80 -4.98 7.08
C VAL A 148 -1.83 -4.50 8.10
N GLU A 149 -2.01 -5.24 9.22
CA GLU A 149 -2.90 -4.83 10.32
C GLU A 149 -2.52 -3.44 10.84
N SER A 150 -1.24 -3.23 11.08
CA SER A 150 -0.70 -1.96 11.58
C SER A 150 -1.00 -0.78 10.65
N ALA A 151 -0.92 -0.97 9.33
CA ALA A 151 -1.19 0.06 8.33
C ALA A 151 -2.67 0.47 8.27
N CYS A 152 -3.60 -0.43 8.65
CA CYS A 152 -5.04 -0.21 8.52
C CYS A 152 -5.67 0.61 9.66
N ARG A 153 -4.88 1.02 10.67
CA ARG A 153 -5.35 1.79 11.83
C ARG A 153 -4.55 3.07 12.05
N ASN A 154 -5.20 4.04 12.70
CA ASN A 154 -4.55 5.26 13.13
C ASN A 154 -3.76 5.05 14.45
N ASP A 155 -3.08 6.11 14.91
CA ASP A 155 -2.33 6.18 16.18
C ASP A 155 -3.19 5.97 17.43
N LYS A 156 -4.52 6.17 17.33
CA LYS A 156 -5.48 5.95 18.42
C LYS A 156 -6.02 4.51 18.46
N GLY A 157 -5.67 3.70 17.46
CA GLY A 157 -6.12 2.32 17.33
C GLY A 157 -7.46 2.15 16.64
N ASP A 158 -7.97 3.18 15.95
CA ASP A 158 -9.18 3.08 15.15
C ASP A 158 -8.83 2.59 13.75
N TYR A 159 -9.53 1.55 13.30
CA TYR A 159 -9.36 0.97 11.97
C TYR A 159 -10.27 1.67 10.95
N TYR A 160 -9.71 2.09 9.83
CA TYR A 160 -10.44 2.71 8.72
C TYR A 160 -10.33 1.95 7.42
N GLU A 161 -9.53 0.90 7.38
CA GLU A 161 -9.43 -0.03 6.27
C GLU A 161 -9.64 -1.46 6.73
N TYR A 162 -10.30 -2.27 5.87
CA TYR A 162 -10.25 -3.73 5.95
C TYR A 162 -9.60 -4.26 4.68
N PRO A 163 -8.37 -4.80 4.77
CA PRO A 163 -7.56 -5.11 3.60
C PRO A 163 -7.98 -6.41 2.93
N LEU A 164 -7.82 -6.47 1.60
CA LEU A 164 -8.14 -7.65 0.81
C LEU A 164 -6.93 -8.24 0.09
N CYS A 165 -6.07 -7.38 -0.43
CA CYS A 165 -4.92 -7.80 -1.22
C CYS A 165 -3.74 -6.87 -1.03
N MET A 166 -2.59 -7.37 -1.43
CA MET A 166 -1.33 -6.64 -1.37
C MET A 166 -0.43 -7.04 -2.53
N THR A 167 0.60 -6.24 -2.77
CA THR A 167 1.78 -6.61 -3.52
C THR A 167 2.99 -5.91 -2.93
N ALA A 168 4.19 -6.42 -3.20
CA ALA A 168 5.42 -5.80 -2.71
C ALA A 168 6.48 -5.77 -3.81
N HIS A 169 7.36 -4.78 -3.74
CA HIS A 169 8.58 -4.75 -4.52
C HIS A 169 9.66 -5.55 -3.79
N CYS A 170 10.42 -6.31 -4.56
CA CYS A 170 11.60 -7.02 -4.10
C CYS A 170 12.78 -6.77 -5.03
N MET A 171 13.89 -7.42 -4.79
CA MET A 171 14.97 -7.47 -5.76
C MET A 171 14.75 -8.62 -6.75
N ALA A 172 15.14 -8.41 -8.00
CA ALA A 172 15.37 -9.47 -8.97
C ALA A 172 16.86 -9.62 -9.20
N VAL A 173 17.36 -10.86 -9.18
CA VAL A 173 18.79 -11.18 -9.32
C VAL A 173 18.96 -12.16 -10.46
N ASN A 174 19.89 -11.89 -11.39
CA ASN A 174 20.29 -12.83 -12.44
C ASN A 174 21.08 -13.98 -11.83
N MET A 175 20.37 -15.03 -11.42
CA MET A 175 20.96 -16.16 -10.70
C MET A 175 21.91 -16.99 -11.57
N THR A 176 21.69 -17.02 -12.87
CA THR A 176 22.62 -17.64 -13.82
C THR A 176 24.01 -16.99 -13.72
N LYS A 177 24.06 -15.66 -13.76
CA LYS A 177 25.34 -14.94 -13.67
C LYS A 177 25.98 -15.00 -12.29
N VAL A 178 25.17 -14.97 -11.25
CA VAL A 178 25.64 -15.16 -9.85
C VAL A 178 26.30 -16.53 -9.68
N LYS A 179 25.69 -17.60 -10.20
CA LYS A 179 26.27 -18.96 -10.21
C LYS A 179 27.56 -19.05 -11.05
N GLU A 180 27.61 -18.41 -12.21
CA GLU A 180 28.78 -18.37 -13.08
C GLU A 180 30.03 -17.79 -12.38
N VAL A 181 29.82 -16.80 -11.48
CA VAL A 181 30.92 -16.17 -10.73
C VAL A 181 31.14 -16.79 -9.35
N GLY A 182 30.38 -17.83 -8.99
CA GLY A 182 30.48 -18.54 -7.70
C GLY A 182 30.06 -17.71 -6.48
N ALA A 183 29.15 -16.74 -6.68
CA ALA A 183 28.63 -15.86 -5.64
C ALA A 183 27.30 -16.36 -5.02
N ASP A 184 26.74 -17.45 -5.53
CA ASP A 184 25.53 -18.10 -5.00
C ASP A 184 25.66 -18.53 -3.54
N LYS A 185 26.86 -18.80 -3.08
CA LYS A 185 27.19 -19.10 -1.66
C LYS A 185 26.83 -17.97 -0.68
N TYR A 186 26.61 -16.76 -1.14
CA TYR A 186 26.22 -15.60 -0.33
C TYR A 186 24.71 -15.42 -0.18
N ILE A 187 23.92 -16.27 -0.84
CA ILE A 187 22.47 -16.18 -0.95
C ILE A 187 21.82 -17.37 -0.22
N ASP A 188 20.87 -17.10 0.67
CA ASP A 188 19.94 -18.11 1.19
C ASP A 188 18.75 -18.22 0.21
N THR A 189 18.84 -19.16 -0.71
CA THR A 189 17.84 -19.36 -1.77
C THR A 189 16.52 -19.93 -1.24
N ASP A 190 16.53 -20.60 -0.08
CA ASP A 190 15.32 -21.16 0.53
C ASP A 190 14.47 -20.07 1.20
N LYS A 191 15.14 -19.09 1.82
CA LYS A 191 14.48 -17.96 2.49
C LYS A 191 14.40 -16.72 1.62
N HIS A 192 15.05 -16.72 0.45
CA HIS A 192 15.17 -15.53 -0.42
C HIS A 192 15.79 -14.32 0.29
N THR A 193 16.82 -14.56 1.10
CA THR A 193 17.48 -13.53 1.92
C THR A 193 18.99 -13.56 1.78
N TRP A 194 19.65 -12.50 2.13
CA TRP A 194 21.08 -12.33 2.24
C TRP A 194 21.47 -11.24 3.24
N SER A 195 22.71 -11.30 3.71
CA SER A 195 23.27 -10.22 4.50
C SER A 195 23.72 -9.06 3.60
N THR A 196 23.89 -7.88 4.18
CA THR A 196 24.49 -6.73 3.49
C THR A 196 25.88 -7.06 2.94
N GLU A 197 26.72 -7.76 3.73
CA GLU A 197 28.03 -8.23 3.26
C GLU A 197 27.90 -9.21 2.09
N GLY A 198 26.95 -10.15 2.15
CA GLY A 198 26.70 -11.11 1.06
C GLY A 198 26.30 -10.42 -0.24
N PHE A 199 25.44 -9.41 -0.17
CA PHE A 199 25.08 -8.58 -1.31
C PHE A 199 26.29 -7.88 -1.91
N LEU A 200 27.08 -7.16 -1.09
CA LEU A 200 28.26 -6.44 -1.56
C LEU A 200 29.31 -7.38 -2.17
N ASN A 201 29.54 -8.55 -1.56
CA ASN A 201 30.42 -9.56 -2.12
C ASN A 201 29.92 -10.12 -3.48
N THR A 202 28.60 -10.23 -3.65
CA THR A 202 27.99 -10.64 -4.92
C THR A 202 28.18 -9.58 -6.00
N VAL A 203 27.97 -8.30 -5.65
CA VAL A 203 28.23 -7.16 -6.56
C VAL A 203 29.69 -7.13 -6.99
N ASP A 204 30.63 -7.26 -6.02
CA ASP A 204 32.07 -7.26 -6.32
C ASP A 204 32.47 -8.42 -7.23
N ALA A 205 31.95 -9.62 -6.98
CA ALA A 205 32.24 -10.80 -7.82
C ALA A 205 31.76 -10.60 -9.28
N LEU A 206 30.56 -10.05 -9.47
CA LEU A 206 30.03 -9.74 -10.80
C LEU A 206 30.82 -8.62 -11.46
N TYR A 207 31.16 -7.55 -10.75
CA TYR A 207 31.97 -6.45 -11.30
C TYR A 207 33.34 -6.93 -11.73
N ASN A 208 34.01 -7.74 -10.92
CA ASN A 208 35.34 -8.29 -11.24
C ASN A 208 35.29 -9.30 -12.40
N ALA A 209 34.14 -9.89 -12.69
CA ALA A 209 33.92 -10.73 -13.88
C ALA A 209 33.63 -9.94 -15.17
N GLY A 210 33.58 -8.60 -15.09
CA GLY A 210 33.43 -7.70 -16.24
C GLY A 210 32.01 -7.15 -16.43
N TYR A 211 31.11 -7.35 -15.47
CA TYR A 211 29.78 -6.70 -15.47
C TYR A 211 29.91 -5.29 -14.88
N GLU A 212 30.27 -4.31 -15.72
CA GLU A 212 30.51 -2.92 -15.26
C GLU A 212 29.29 -2.27 -14.60
N ASN A 213 28.07 -2.68 -15.00
CA ASN A 213 26.80 -2.20 -14.46
C ASN A 213 26.07 -3.38 -13.80
N VAL A 214 26.34 -3.63 -12.53
CA VAL A 214 25.67 -4.71 -11.78
C VAL A 214 24.26 -4.31 -11.37
N ALA A 215 24.10 -3.08 -10.86
CA ALA A 215 22.83 -2.52 -10.44
C ALA A 215 22.80 -1.00 -10.64
N ALA A 216 21.59 -0.40 -10.60
CA ALA A 216 21.41 1.04 -10.67
C ALA A 216 20.49 1.54 -9.57
N ILE A 217 20.89 2.61 -8.88
CA ILE A 217 19.99 3.41 -8.07
C ILE A 217 19.32 4.41 -9.02
N TYR A 218 18.10 4.09 -9.42
CA TYR A 218 17.31 4.92 -10.35
C TYR A 218 16.67 6.09 -9.62
N CYS A 219 16.72 7.28 -10.19
CA CYS A 219 16.26 8.50 -9.53
C CYS A 219 15.60 9.52 -10.48
N SER A 220 15.02 9.06 -11.60
CA SER A 220 14.33 9.94 -12.56
C SER A 220 12.86 10.23 -12.23
N GLY A 221 12.31 9.74 -11.13
CA GLY A 221 10.91 10.00 -10.78
C GLY A 221 10.27 8.99 -9.82
N GLN A 222 8.94 9.03 -9.71
CA GLN A 222 8.18 8.24 -8.72
C GLN A 222 8.04 6.76 -9.09
N GLY A 223 8.21 6.39 -10.35
CA GLY A 223 7.98 5.03 -10.81
C GLY A 223 8.92 4.02 -10.13
N GLY A 224 8.38 3.20 -9.22
CA GLY A 224 9.13 2.15 -8.53
C GLY A 224 10.07 2.64 -7.42
N ASP A 225 9.95 3.90 -6.97
CA ASP A 225 10.81 4.49 -5.94
C ASP A 225 10.84 3.72 -4.60
N GLN A 226 9.90 2.79 -4.38
CA GLN A 226 9.90 1.85 -3.25
C GLN A 226 11.20 1.05 -3.16
N GLY A 227 11.75 0.61 -4.30
CA GLY A 227 12.99 -0.18 -4.34
C GLY A 227 14.20 0.57 -3.80
N THR A 228 14.37 1.85 -4.17
CA THR A 228 15.49 2.66 -3.69
C THR A 228 15.39 2.96 -2.19
N ARG A 229 14.18 3.20 -1.67
CA ARG A 229 13.99 3.35 -0.22
C ARG A 229 14.25 2.03 0.51
N ALA A 230 13.75 0.93 -0.04
CA ALA A 230 13.89 -0.37 0.61
C ALA A 230 15.35 -0.82 0.71
N ILE A 231 16.15 -0.73 -0.37
CA ILE A 231 17.57 -1.12 -0.30
C ILE A 231 18.32 -0.29 0.76
N ILE A 232 18.10 1.02 0.79
CA ILE A 232 18.79 1.92 1.73
C ILE A 232 18.39 1.62 3.17
N ASN A 233 17.10 1.52 3.48
CA ASN A 233 16.64 1.26 4.85
C ASN A 233 17.06 -0.12 5.36
N ASN A 234 17.12 -1.13 4.48
CA ASN A 234 17.42 -2.50 4.90
C ASN A 234 18.89 -2.73 5.21
N MET A 235 19.81 -2.17 4.42
CA MET A 235 21.24 -2.52 4.48
C MET A 235 21.82 -2.49 5.90
N TYR A 236 21.51 -1.45 6.67
CA TYR A 236 22.04 -1.28 8.03
C TYR A 236 20.94 -1.02 9.08
N GLY A 237 19.66 -1.26 8.74
CA GLY A 237 18.53 -1.13 9.65
C GLY A 237 18.11 0.31 9.92
N GLY A 238 18.27 1.19 8.94
CA GLY A 238 17.73 2.55 8.99
C GLY A 238 16.21 2.60 8.83
N THR A 239 15.63 3.75 9.11
CA THR A 239 14.19 4.00 8.98
C THR A 239 13.92 5.18 8.06
N PHE A 240 12.78 5.14 7.35
CA PHE A 240 12.35 6.24 6.50
C PHE A 240 11.59 7.31 7.29
N THR A 241 10.81 6.85 8.26
CA THR A 241 10.03 7.71 9.17
C THR A 241 10.18 7.23 10.61
N ASP A 242 9.71 8.01 11.56
CA ASP A 242 9.57 7.57 12.95
C ASP A 242 8.42 6.53 13.07
N ALA A 243 8.42 5.77 14.16
CA ALA A 243 7.42 4.72 14.38
C ALA A 243 5.98 5.23 14.53
N ALA A 244 5.79 6.51 14.76
CA ALA A 244 4.48 7.14 14.85
C ALA A 244 4.02 7.72 13.50
N HIS A 245 4.83 7.62 12.43
CA HIS A 245 4.59 8.18 11.11
C HIS A 245 4.27 9.68 11.14
N THR A 246 5.00 10.44 11.99
CA THR A 246 4.79 11.87 12.15
C THR A 246 5.89 12.72 11.51
N LYS A 247 7.05 12.11 11.28
CA LYS A 247 8.20 12.78 10.66
C LYS A 247 9.12 11.82 9.90
N TYR A 248 9.87 12.35 8.98
CA TYR A 248 10.89 11.64 8.20
C TYR A 248 12.20 11.61 8.97
N THR A 249 12.85 10.44 9.04
CA THR A 249 14.07 10.14 9.78
C THR A 249 15.14 9.49 8.90
N ALA A 250 15.04 9.67 7.58
CA ALA A 250 15.96 9.05 6.62
C ALA A 250 17.41 9.57 6.75
N ASP A 251 17.65 10.62 7.54
CA ASP A 251 18.97 11.15 7.90
C ASP A 251 19.63 10.38 9.07
N SER A 252 19.15 9.20 9.39
CA SER A 252 19.80 8.32 10.37
C SER A 252 21.21 7.93 9.91
N ALA A 253 22.08 7.63 10.88
CA ALA A 253 23.46 7.20 10.60
C ALA A 253 23.50 5.93 9.73
N GLU A 254 22.53 5.04 9.91
CA GLU A 254 22.38 3.79 9.17
C GLU A 254 22.05 4.05 7.70
N ASN A 255 21.11 4.95 7.40
CA ASN A 255 20.75 5.31 6.04
C ASN A 255 21.85 6.09 5.32
N ILE A 256 22.50 7.05 6.01
CA ILE A 256 23.65 7.77 5.48
C ILE A 256 24.76 6.77 5.11
N LYS A 257 25.07 5.81 6.02
CA LYS A 257 26.03 4.74 5.76
C LYS A 257 25.61 3.88 4.54
N ALA A 258 24.32 3.55 4.41
CA ALA A 258 23.83 2.75 3.29
C ALA A 258 24.01 3.47 1.95
N ILE A 259 23.60 4.73 1.88
CA ILE A 259 23.75 5.56 0.67
C ILE A 259 25.22 5.71 0.29
N GLN A 260 26.08 6.04 1.25
CA GLN A 260 27.52 6.15 1.02
C GLN A 260 28.12 4.82 0.54
N THR A 261 27.73 3.68 1.16
CA THR A 261 28.19 2.37 0.74
C THR A 261 27.77 2.04 -0.70
N LEU A 262 26.51 2.33 -1.07
CA LEU A 262 26.02 2.12 -2.43
C LEU A 262 26.74 3.01 -3.44
N HIS A 263 26.98 4.29 -3.10
CA HIS A 263 27.68 5.24 -3.96
C HIS A 263 29.14 4.84 -4.21
N ASP A 264 29.83 4.34 -3.18
CA ASP A 264 31.24 3.96 -3.26
C ASP A 264 31.45 2.55 -3.87
N THR A 265 30.38 1.75 -4.03
CA THR A 265 30.47 0.38 -4.52
C THR A 265 30.57 0.37 -6.03
N LYS A 266 31.70 -0.12 -6.57
CA LYS A 266 31.87 -0.32 -8.01
C LYS A 266 30.81 -1.28 -8.56
N GLY A 267 30.26 -0.93 -9.70
CA GLY A 267 29.18 -1.70 -10.34
C GLY A 267 27.77 -1.27 -9.92
N ILE A 268 27.65 -0.35 -8.94
CA ILE A 268 26.39 0.31 -8.62
C ILE A 268 26.46 1.77 -9.06
N ASN A 269 25.52 2.20 -9.88
CA ASN A 269 25.48 3.56 -10.41
C ASN A 269 24.22 4.28 -9.92
N PHE A 270 24.35 5.56 -9.54
CA PHE A 270 23.20 6.45 -9.33
C PHE A 270 22.84 7.08 -10.68
N ASP A 271 21.69 6.72 -11.23
CA ASP A 271 21.31 7.12 -12.58
C ASP A 271 20.07 8.04 -12.60
N ALA A 272 20.32 9.32 -12.86
CA ALA A 272 19.29 10.34 -12.94
C ALA A 272 18.48 10.27 -14.25
N SER A 273 18.88 9.46 -15.22
CA SER A 273 18.21 9.35 -16.51
C SER A 273 17.12 8.28 -16.55
N ILE A 274 17.10 7.36 -15.57
CA ILE A 274 16.16 6.23 -15.53
C ILE A 274 15.23 6.25 -14.32
N ALA A 275 14.02 5.73 -14.52
CA ALA A 275 13.05 5.40 -13.47
C ALA A 275 12.99 3.87 -13.27
N GLY A 276 12.22 3.40 -12.29
CA GLY A 276 12.14 1.97 -11.99
C GLY A 276 11.69 1.09 -13.15
N GLY A 277 10.83 1.58 -14.05
CA GLY A 277 10.45 0.85 -15.26
C GLY A 277 11.59 0.66 -16.25
N ASP A 278 12.50 1.65 -16.35
CA ASP A 278 13.69 1.58 -17.19
C ASP A 278 14.70 0.60 -16.59
N GLU A 279 14.89 0.62 -15.26
CA GLU A 279 15.72 -0.35 -14.54
C GLU A 279 15.30 -1.80 -14.84
N ILE A 280 14.00 -2.10 -14.79
CA ILE A 280 13.47 -3.42 -15.13
C ILE A 280 13.78 -3.81 -16.57
N THR A 281 13.65 -2.88 -17.52
CA THR A 281 13.97 -3.11 -18.91
C THR A 281 15.46 -3.42 -19.10
N LEU A 282 16.35 -2.65 -18.47
CA LEU A 282 17.80 -2.86 -18.50
C LEU A 282 18.19 -4.20 -17.87
N PHE A 283 17.56 -4.58 -16.75
CA PHE A 283 17.78 -5.87 -16.11
C PHE A 283 17.34 -7.03 -17.00
N ARG A 284 16.13 -6.97 -17.58
CA ARG A 284 15.63 -8.01 -18.48
C ARG A 284 16.49 -8.21 -19.72
N ASN A 285 17.12 -7.14 -20.22
CA ASN A 285 18.03 -7.17 -21.36
C ASN A 285 19.46 -7.59 -20.98
N GLY A 286 19.74 -7.84 -19.68
CA GLY A 286 21.06 -8.26 -19.21
C GLY A 286 22.08 -7.13 -19.10
N THR A 287 21.67 -5.87 -19.25
CA THR A 287 22.54 -4.70 -19.03
C THR A 287 22.85 -4.55 -17.54
N LEU A 288 21.83 -4.74 -16.68
CA LEU A 288 21.98 -4.88 -15.23
C LEU A 288 21.86 -6.36 -14.84
N GLN A 289 22.51 -6.74 -13.74
CA GLN A 289 22.44 -8.09 -13.19
C GLN A 289 21.53 -8.17 -11.95
N MET A 290 21.15 -7.03 -11.42
CA MET A 290 20.20 -6.90 -10.31
C MET A 290 19.25 -5.74 -10.58
N ALA A 291 17.99 -5.88 -10.09
CA ALA A 291 17.00 -4.82 -10.10
C ALA A 291 16.39 -4.69 -8.71
N PHE A 292 16.09 -3.45 -8.29
CA PHE A 292 15.49 -3.13 -6.99
C PHE A 292 13.99 -2.86 -7.08
N CYS A 293 13.45 -2.64 -8.29
CA CYS A 293 12.06 -2.26 -8.54
C CYS A 293 11.18 -3.44 -8.99
N TRP A 294 11.56 -4.69 -8.71
CA TRP A 294 10.80 -5.82 -9.22
C TRP A 294 9.46 -5.99 -8.50
N ASN A 295 8.36 -6.05 -9.27
CA ASN A 295 7.02 -6.34 -8.78
C ASN A 295 6.34 -7.35 -9.71
N ILE A 296 6.06 -8.55 -9.23
CA ILE A 296 5.55 -9.65 -10.05
C ILE A 296 4.18 -9.35 -10.66
N ALA A 297 3.31 -8.63 -9.96
CA ALA A 297 2.00 -8.23 -10.49
C ALA A 297 2.12 -7.35 -11.74
N GLN A 298 3.18 -6.54 -11.83
CA GLN A 298 3.49 -5.70 -12.99
C GLN A 298 4.25 -6.48 -14.08
N GLN A 299 5.07 -7.47 -13.69
CA GLN A 299 5.96 -8.18 -14.60
C GLN A 299 5.33 -9.43 -15.23
N LYS A 300 4.31 -10.01 -14.60
CA LYS A 300 3.61 -11.19 -15.11
C LYS A 300 2.51 -10.78 -16.10
N ASN A 301 2.93 -10.34 -17.28
CA ASN A 301 2.03 -10.06 -18.40
C ASN A 301 2.62 -10.60 -19.70
N GLU A 302 1.80 -10.75 -20.74
CA GLU A 302 2.19 -11.34 -22.03
C GLU A 302 3.26 -10.50 -22.75
N ASP A 303 3.25 -9.19 -22.57
CA ASP A 303 4.17 -8.27 -23.24
C ASP A 303 5.60 -8.34 -22.69
N ASN A 304 5.74 -8.71 -21.41
CA ASN A 304 7.03 -8.75 -20.70
C ASN A 304 7.75 -10.10 -20.81
N GLY A 305 7.13 -11.11 -21.42
CA GLY A 305 7.67 -12.48 -21.46
C GLY A 305 7.62 -13.18 -20.07
N PRO A 306 8.31 -14.34 -19.91
CA PRO A 306 8.29 -15.11 -18.68
C PRO A 306 8.83 -14.31 -17.49
N ALA A 307 8.10 -14.27 -16.37
CA ALA A 307 8.50 -13.51 -15.19
C ALA A 307 9.70 -14.11 -14.43
N GLY A 308 9.99 -15.39 -14.63
CA GLY A 308 11.10 -16.11 -13.96
C GLY A 308 12.41 -16.14 -14.75
N THR A 309 12.48 -15.50 -15.94
CA THR A 309 13.69 -15.47 -16.77
C THR A 309 13.90 -14.11 -17.40
N THR A 310 15.17 -13.77 -17.67
CA THR A 310 15.55 -12.61 -18.49
C THR A 310 15.19 -12.86 -19.96
N ASN A 311 15.35 -11.85 -20.82
CA ASN A 311 15.12 -11.98 -22.27
C ASN A 311 16.10 -12.95 -22.95
N SER A 312 17.28 -13.17 -22.35
CA SER A 312 18.26 -14.17 -22.80
C SER A 312 18.03 -15.58 -22.23
N GLY A 313 17.03 -15.75 -21.36
CA GLY A 313 16.71 -17.03 -20.73
C GLY A 313 17.48 -17.32 -19.42
N ASP A 314 18.23 -16.35 -18.88
CA ASP A 314 18.87 -16.48 -17.58
C ASP A 314 17.81 -16.56 -16.47
N GLU A 315 18.06 -17.40 -15.46
CA GLU A 315 17.20 -17.57 -14.28
C GLU A 315 17.13 -16.29 -13.46
N ILE A 316 15.92 -15.87 -13.10
CA ILE A 316 15.68 -14.77 -12.17
C ILE A 316 15.34 -15.36 -10.79
N LEU A 317 16.08 -14.98 -9.77
CA LEU A 317 15.76 -15.25 -8.37
C LEU A 317 15.18 -13.98 -7.74
N PHE A 318 14.01 -14.10 -7.11
CA PHE A 318 13.40 -13.03 -6.33
C PHE A 318 14.01 -13.00 -4.94
N MET A 319 14.45 -11.83 -4.48
CA MET A 319 15.18 -11.70 -3.23
C MET A 319 14.61 -10.57 -2.37
N GLY A 320 14.56 -10.77 -1.07
CA GLY A 320 14.45 -9.68 -0.12
C GLY A 320 15.66 -8.73 -0.22
N PHE A 321 15.51 -7.50 0.20
CA PHE A 321 16.61 -6.54 0.24
C PHE A 321 17.68 -6.99 1.25
N PRO A 322 18.97 -6.71 0.99
CA PRO A 322 20.05 -7.13 1.88
C PRO A 322 19.90 -6.50 3.25
N SER A 323 20.10 -7.30 4.31
CA SER A 323 19.89 -6.85 5.69
C SER A 323 20.92 -7.49 6.63
N GLU A 324 21.56 -6.69 7.49
CA GLU A 324 22.44 -7.23 8.54
C GLU A 324 21.71 -8.18 9.49
N SER A 325 20.42 -7.95 9.73
CA SER A 325 19.61 -8.82 10.58
C SER A 325 19.18 -10.13 9.93
N GLY A 326 19.37 -10.28 8.61
CA GLY A 326 18.82 -11.37 7.81
C GLY A 326 17.28 -11.37 7.69
N LYS A 327 16.63 -10.29 8.10
CA LYS A 327 15.18 -10.08 8.00
C LYS A 327 14.92 -8.85 7.13
N PRO A 328 14.66 -9.03 5.83
CA PRO A 328 14.35 -7.91 4.96
C PRO A 328 12.98 -7.29 5.29
N ALA A 329 12.83 -5.99 4.99
CA ALA A 329 11.56 -5.29 5.01
C ALA A 329 11.24 -4.80 3.60
N LEU A 330 10.24 -5.42 2.95
CA LEU A 330 9.80 -5.04 1.62
C LEU A 330 8.91 -3.81 1.68
N GLN A 331 8.80 -3.11 0.57
CA GLN A 331 7.87 -2.00 0.39
C GLN A 331 6.86 -2.33 -0.71
N GLY A 332 5.60 -1.96 -0.50
CA GLY A 332 4.55 -2.33 -1.45
C GLY A 332 3.27 -1.54 -1.28
N GLY A 333 2.19 -2.09 -1.78
CA GLY A 333 0.84 -1.57 -1.62
C GLY A 333 -0.06 -2.56 -0.88
N ILE A 334 -0.94 -2.02 -0.08
CA ILE A 334 -2.03 -2.70 0.60
C ILE A 334 -3.31 -2.07 0.09
N TRP A 335 -4.34 -2.86 -0.17
CA TRP A 335 -5.62 -2.35 -0.66
C TRP A 335 -6.77 -3.11 -0.04
N GLY A 336 -7.78 -2.36 0.34
CA GLY A 336 -8.97 -2.85 0.97
C GLY A 336 -10.12 -1.87 0.87
N PHE A 337 -11.10 -2.03 1.73
CA PHE A 337 -12.28 -1.18 1.77
C PHE A 337 -12.27 -0.28 2.99
N GLY A 338 -12.67 0.99 2.75
CA GLY A 338 -13.10 1.91 3.78
C GLY A 338 -14.55 2.31 3.59
N ILE A 339 -15.20 2.79 4.65
CA ILE A 339 -16.58 3.24 4.67
C ILE A 339 -16.61 4.73 4.99
N PHE A 340 -17.28 5.55 4.15
CA PHE A 340 -17.54 6.95 4.50
C PHE A 340 -18.70 7.05 5.50
N ASN A 341 -18.54 7.92 6.50
CA ASN A 341 -19.57 8.16 7.51
C ASN A 341 -20.61 9.17 6.97
N ASN A 342 -21.60 8.64 6.26
CA ASN A 342 -22.72 9.44 5.71
C ASN A 342 -23.88 9.62 6.71
N GLY A 343 -23.73 9.19 7.96
CA GLY A 343 -24.75 9.32 9.01
C GLY A 343 -25.93 8.35 8.86
N ASP A 344 -25.83 7.33 8.00
CA ASP A 344 -26.84 6.29 7.79
C ASP A 344 -26.31 4.94 8.35
N ASP A 345 -26.70 4.62 9.58
CA ASP A 345 -26.24 3.40 10.27
C ASP A 345 -26.63 2.11 9.51
N ASN A 346 -27.76 2.10 8.80
CA ASN A 346 -28.17 0.94 8.02
C ASN A 346 -27.28 0.72 6.80
N LYS A 347 -26.86 1.78 6.12
CA LYS A 347 -25.90 1.70 5.03
C LYS A 347 -24.51 1.32 5.51
N ILE A 348 -24.07 1.84 6.66
CA ILE A 348 -22.79 1.45 7.29
C ILE A 348 -22.81 -0.04 7.62
N ALA A 349 -23.90 -0.58 8.21
CA ALA A 349 -24.05 -1.99 8.50
C ALA A 349 -24.08 -2.85 7.23
N ALA A 350 -24.73 -2.39 6.16
CA ALA A 350 -24.73 -3.05 4.86
C ALA A 350 -23.34 -3.08 4.22
N ALA A 351 -22.60 -1.98 4.29
CA ALA A 351 -21.24 -1.86 3.83
C ALA A 351 -20.29 -2.80 4.59
N LYS A 352 -20.41 -2.89 5.92
CA LYS A 352 -19.67 -3.86 6.74
C LYS A 352 -19.99 -5.30 6.37
N THR A 353 -21.25 -5.61 6.05
CA THR A 353 -21.67 -6.92 5.58
C THR A 353 -21.02 -7.26 4.23
N PHE A 354 -20.93 -6.28 3.33
CA PHE A 354 -20.25 -6.40 2.04
C PHE A 354 -18.75 -6.66 2.23
N ILE A 355 -18.07 -5.86 3.05
CA ILE A 355 -16.65 -6.02 3.36
C ILE A 355 -16.37 -7.42 3.91
N ASN A 356 -17.14 -7.85 4.92
CA ASN A 356 -16.95 -9.15 5.54
C ASN A 356 -17.16 -10.31 4.55
N PHE A 357 -18.13 -10.17 3.63
CA PHE A 357 -18.32 -11.15 2.56
C PHE A 357 -17.11 -11.19 1.63
N MET A 358 -16.69 -10.03 1.12
CA MET A 358 -15.56 -9.95 0.18
C MET A 358 -14.26 -10.48 0.81
N ALA A 359 -14.00 -10.16 2.06
CA ALA A 359 -12.81 -10.61 2.77
C ALA A 359 -12.75 -12.12 3.03
N ASN A 360 -13.87 -12.84 2.92
CA ASN A 360 -13.97 -14.26 3.25
C ASN A 360 -14.55 -15.11 2.12
N SER A 361 -14.74 -14.57 0.91
CA SER A 361 -15.28 -15.32 -0.22
C SER A 361 -14.17 -15.94 -1.07
N GLU A 362 -14.42 -17.16 -1.57
CA GLU A 362 -13.53 -17.83 -2.51
C GLU A 362 -13.42 -17.07 -3.84
N GLU A 363 -14.50 -16.40 -4.25
CA GLU A 363 -14.53 -15.60 -5.46
C GLU A 363 -13.56 -14.41 -5.38
N THR A 364 -13.49 -13.77 -4.21
CA THR A 364 -12.50 -12.68 -4.00
C THR A 364 -11.07 -13.24 -4.02
N ALA A 365 -10.81 -14.38 -3.39
CA ALA A 365 -9.51 -15.03 -3.45
C ALA A 365 -9.10 -15.37 -4.90
N LYS A 366 -10.05 -15.87 -5.71
CA LYS A 366 -9.82 -16.09 -7.15
C LYS A 366 -9.54 -14.80 -7.91
N ALA A 367 -10.25 -13.70 -7.61
CA ALA A 367 -10.02 -12.40 -8.23
C ALA A 367 -8.62 -11.84 -7.88
N VAL A 368 -8.19 -11.98 -6.63
CA VAL A 368 -6.84 -11.65 -6.19
C VAL A 368 -5.80 -12.46 -6.98
N LYS A 369 -5.98 -13.78 -7.07
CA LYS A 369 -5.10 -14.67 -7.83
C LYS A 369 -5.02 -14.29 -9.31
N THR A 370 -6.16 -14.08 -9.96
CA THR A 370 -6.24 -13.77 -11.40
C THR A 370 -5.55 -12.44 -11.73
N SER A 371 -5.54 -11.49 -10.81
CA SER A 371 -4.87 -10.20 -10.98
C SER A 371 -3.38 -10.21 -10.60
N SER A 372 -2.83 -11.37 -10.24
CA SER A 372 -1.45 -11.53 -9.77
C SER A 372 -1.11 -10.73 -8.50
N TYR A 373 -2.11 -10.42 -7.69
CA TYR A 373 -1.94 -9.85 -6.36
C TYR A 373 -1.88 -10.97 -5.30
N PHE A 374 -1.50 -10.64 -4.09
CA PHE A 374 -1.39 -11.60 -2.99
C PHE A 374 -2.46 -11.33 -1.94
N SER A 375 -2.89 -12.40 -1.26
CA SER A 375 -3.74 -12.26 -0.08
C SER A 375 -2.95 -11.63 1.07
N VAL A 376 -3.65 -10.87 1.89
CA VAL A 376 -3.12 -10.33 3.16
C VAL A 376 -3.20 -11.34 4.31
N LYS A 377 -3.72 -12.54 4.06
CA LYS A 377 -4.04 -13.56 5.07
C LYS A 377 -3.05 -14.70 5.08
N ASN A 378 -2.59 -15.10 6.28
CA ASN A 378 -1.79 -16.30 6.49
C ASN A 378 -2.52 -17.57 6.06
N SER A 379 -3.84 -17.66 6.25
CA SER A 379 -4.69 -18.78 5.85
C SER A 379 -4.78 -18.98 4.33
N LEU A 380 -4.35 -18.02 3.52
CA LEU A 380 -4.29 -18.08 2.06
C LEU A 380 -2.84 -18.04 1.53
N SER A 381 -1.88 -18.45 2.34
CA SER A 381 -0.46 -18.52 1.97
C SER A 381 -0.15 -19.56 0.88
N ASP A 382 -1.09 -20.43 0.54
CA ASP A 382 -1.01 -21.42 -0.53
C ASP A 382 -1.82 -21.04 -1.79
N LEU A 383 -2.26 -19.78 -1.88
CA LEU A 383 -3.10 -19.29 -2.99
C LEU A 383 -2.51 -19.62 -4.38
N TYR A 384 -1.20 -19.66 -4.49
CA TYR A 384 -0.44 -19.92 -5.70
C TYR A 384 0.28 -21.27 -5.71
N ALA A 385 -0.19 -22.26 -4.94
CA ALA A 385 0.45 -23.58 -4.89
C ALA A 385 0.56 -24.30 -6.25
N ASP A 386 -0.24 -23.90 -7.24
CA ASP A 386 -0.26 -24.42 -8.61
C ASP A 386 0.54 -23.57 -9.63
N ASP A 387 1.18 -22.48 -9.19
CA ASP A 387 2.00 -21.58 -10.02
C ASP A 387 3.36 -21.40 -9.35
N GLU A 388 4.38 -22.07 -9.85
CA GLU A 388 5.72 -22.11 -9.25
C GLU A 388 6.32 -20.72 -9.05
N ILE A 389 6.22 -19.85 -10.06
CA ILE A 389 6.79 -18.49 -10.02
C ILE A 389 6.06 -17.61 -8.99
N MET A 390 4.74 -17.64 -9.00
CA MET A 390 3.94 -16.88 -8.04
C MET A 390 4.10 -17.42 -6.62
N ASN A 391 4.23 -18.76 -6.48
CA ASN A 391 4.45 -19.38 -5.18
C ASN A 391 5.80 -18.99 -4.57
N GLU A 392 6.86 -18.94 -5.38
CA GLU A 392 8.16 -18.43 -4.93
C GLU A 392 8.09 -16.96 -4.51
N TYR A 393 7.41 -16.13 -5.30
CA TYR A 393 7.23 -14.71 -4.95
C TYR A 393 6.39 -14.52 -3.68
N GLN A 394 5.35 -15.35 -3.49
CA GLN A 394 4.47 -15.28 -2.31
C GLN A 394 5.21 -15.49 -0.99
N LYS A 395 6.32 -16.26 -0.99
CA LYS A 395 7.17 -16.45 0.20
C LYS A 395 7.76 -15.14 0.73
N LEU A 396 7.83 -14.10 -0.10
CA LEU A 396 8.34 -12.77 0.26
C LEU A 396 7.27 -11.91 0.96
N MET A 397 5.98 -12.21 0.81
CA MET A 397 4.90 -11.36 1.35
C MET A 397 4.95 -11.16 2.87
N PRO A 398 5.33 -12.18 3.69
CA PRO A 398 5.51 -11.98 5.13
C PRO A 398 6.62 -10.99 5.51
N TYR A 399 7.47 -10.60 4.55
CA TYR A 399 8.52 -9.59 4.75
C TYR A 399 8.06 -8.17 4.46
N LEU A 400 6.77 -7.91 4.14
CA LEU A 400 6.27 -6.55 4.01
C LEU A 400 6.59 -5.79 5.30
N GLY A 401 7.35 -4.71 5.15
CA GLY A 401 7.82 -3.88 6.25
C GLY A 401 6.80 -2.83 6.67
N ASP A 402 7.28 -1.87 7.43
CA ASP A 402 6.51 -0.72 7.89
C ASP A 402 5.91 0.08 6.72
N TYR A 403 4.64 0.45 6.83
CA TYR A 403 3.90 1.17 5.79
C TYR A 403 3.99 2.68 5.99
N TYR A 404 5.19 3.24 5.90
CA TYR A 404 5.48 4.64 6.15
C TYR A 404 4.84 5.63 5.14
N GLN A 405 4.17 5.13 4.11
CA GLN A 405 3.44 5.96 3.12
C GLN A 405 2.23 6.70 3.71
N VAL A 406 1.85 6.34 4.93
CA VAL A 406 0.83 7.07 5.72
C VAL A 406 1.36 8.36 6.38
N THR A 407 2.65 8.63 6.29
CA THR A 407 3.25 9.83 6.89
C THR A 407 2.77 11.09 6.16
N PRO A 408 2.35 12.17 6.85
CA PRO A 408 1.94 13.42 6.25
C PRO A 408 3.01 14.00 5.31
N GLY A 409 2.60 14.76 4.28
CA GLY A 409 3.52 15.33 3.29
C GLY A 409 4.16 14.30 2.35
N TRP A 410 3.55 13.12 2.22
CA TRP A 410 4.09 12.00 1.46
C TRP A 410 4.44 12.31 -0.01
N ALA A 411 3.59 13.05 -0.71
CA ALA A 411 3.80 13.40 -2.12
C ALA A 411 5.05 14.26 -2.33
N GLU A 412 5.25 15.24 -1.47
CA GLU A 412 6.40 16.12 -1.45
C GLU A 412 7.66 15.38 -1.03
N ALA A 413 7.56 14.52 -0.02
CA ALA A 413 8.67 13.67 0.42
C ALA A 413 9.15 12.74 -0.70
N ARG A 414 8.25 12.14 -1.49
CA ARG A 414 8.63 11.33 -2.65
C ARG A 414 9.42 12.15 -3.67
N THR A 415 8.98 13.37 -3.97
CA THR A 415 9.71 14.27 -4.88
C THR A 415 11.08 14.62 -4.34
N ALA A 416 11.17 14.99 -3.07
CA ALA A 416 12.45 15.30 -2.44
C ALA A 416 13.41 14.10 -2.41
N TRP A 417 12.88 12.86 -2.31
CA TRP A 417 13.68 11.63 -2.27
C TRP A 417 14.50 11.42 -3.55
N TRP A 418 13.87 11.44 -4.74
CA TRP A 418 14.66 11.23 -5.95
C TRP A 418 15.56 12.42 -6.26
N ASN A 419 15.19 13.65 -5.88
CA ASN A 419 16.08 14.81 -6.00
C ASN A 419 17.35 14.63 -5.14
N MET A 420 17.21 14.13 -3.91
CA MET A 420 18.34 13.79 -3.05
C MET A 420 19.24 12.71 -3.69
N LEU A 421 18.67 11.65 -4.24
CA LEU A 421 19.45 10.61 -4.90
C LEU A 421 20.18 11.14 -6.15
N GLN A 422 19.58 12.09 -6.89
CA GLN A 422 20.26 12.77 -8.01
C GLN A 422 21.43 13.63 -7.54
N GLN A 423 21.29 14.33 -6.41
CA GLN A 423 22.39 15.11 -5.80
C GLN A 423 23.56 14.19 -5.43
N VAL A 424 23.28 13.05 -4.79
CA VAL A 424 24.31 12.06 -4.47
C VAL A 424 24.98 11.51 -5.73
N GLY A 425 24.20 11.21 -6.77
CA GLY A 425 24.72 10.77 -8.08
C GLY A 425 25.54 11.84 -8.81
N ALA A 426 25.44 13.09 -8.42
CA ALA A 426 26.25 14.21 -8.90
C ALA A 426 27.43 14.54 -7.94
N ASP A 427 27.82 13.58 -7.09
CA ASP A 427 28.91 13.70 -6.10
C ASP A 427 28.68 14.76 -4.99
N GLU A 428 27.41 15.12 -4.70
CA GLU A 428 27.10 15.93 -3.51
C GLU A 428 27.37 15.10 -2.25
N ASP A 429 27.78 15.77 -1.17
CA ASP A 429 27.99 15.13 0.13
C ASP A 429 26.72 14.44 0.63
N VAL A 430 26.79 13.12 0.88
CA VAL A 430 25.64 12.29 1.24
C VAL A 430 24.93 12.82 2.49
N THR A 431 25.68 13.22 3.52
CA THR A 431 25.10 13.75 4.77
C THR A 431 24.30 15.03 4.50
N THR A 432 24.86 15.92 3.70
CA THR A 432 24.22 17.18 3.29
C THR A 432 22.94 16.89 2.53
N ALA A 433 22.99 16.08 1.46
CA ALA A 433 21.85 15.77 0.62
C ALA A 433 20.68 15.12 1.41
N VAL A 434 20.99 14.16 2.29
CA VAL A 434 19.97 13.48 3.10
C VAL A 434 19.39 14.37 4.19
N THR A 435 20.19 15.26 4.78
CA THR A 435 19.70 16.25 5.76
C THR A 435 18.75 17.27 5.09
N GLU A 436 19.07 17.72 3.88
CA GLU A 436 18.19 18.59 3.09
C GLU A 436 16.89 17.91 2.71
N PHE A 437 16.95 16.62 2.34
CA PHE A 437 15.75 15.79 2.13
C PHE A 437 14.86 15.78 3.38
N CYS A 438 15.40 15.41 4.55
CA CYS A 438 14.63 15.34 5.79
C CYS A 438 14.06 16.72 6.18
N THR A 439 14.79 17.80 5.96
CA THR A 439 14.31 19.17 6.21
C THR A 439 13.09 19.49 5.33
N THR A 440 13.16 19.18 4.05
CA THR A 440 12.07 19.42 3.08
C THR A 440 10.85 18.56 3.39
N ALA A 441 11.05 17.26 3.59
CA ALA A 441 9.98 16.31 3.88
C ALA A 441 9.27 16.62 5.21
N ASN A 442 10.02 17.01 6.26
CA ASN A 442 9.43 17.37 7.54
C ASN A 442 8.71 18.72 7.52
N ALA A 443 9.15 19.67 6.67
CA ALA A 443 8.40 20.90 6.44
C ALA A 443 7.03 20.60 5.78
N ALA A 444 7.00 19.69 4.78
CA ALA A 444 5.76 19.24 4.17
C ALA A 444 4.85 18.50 5.15
N ALA A 445 5.40 17.61 5.98
CA ALA A 445 4.64 16.90 7.01
C ALA A 445 3.98 17.85 8.03
N SER A 446 4.66 18.94 8.35
CA SER A 446 4.16 19.96 9.32
C SER A 446 3.09 20.89 8.72
N ALA A 447 2.98 20.95 7.39
CA ALA A 447 2.02 21.78 6.67
C ALA A 447 0.73 21.03 6.28
N SER A 448 0.75 19.71 6.39
CA SER A 448 -0.36 18.79 6.09
C SER A 448 -1.24 18.58 7.32
#